data_b677a8e72e303d4d186e3bc22bf9b70f
#
_entry.id   b677a8e72e303d4d186e3bc22bf9b70f
#
_cell.length_a   1.000
_cell.length_b   1.000
_cell.length_c   1.000
_cell.angle_alpha   90.00
_cell.angle_beta   90.00
_cell.angle_gamma   90.00
#
_symmetry.space_group_name_H-M   'P 1'
#
loop_
_entity.id
_entity.type
_entity.pdbx_description
1 polymer ?
#
loop_
_entity_poly.entity_id
_entity_poly.type
_entity_poly.pdbx_seq_one_letter_code
_entity_poly.pdbx_strand_id
1 'polypeptide(L)'
;MKALLINGSPHKEGNMYIVFIAVILLALALSGCGRTEENSGEGSEIRKDAAEDTVEGIEGDTAVKDGEYYTLETKVVDVIGDPAFGDYGRLIFPADRAVDENLELKDVGEILTWYNNVNPERTVETANYLKDQVLSGQRVFYDIYTEEEKAEDPDKEDTGLFFFRGDQGEKTAIVNAGGGFVYVAAMHDSFPHAMELSEKGYNAFALIYRPGADTACEDLARAIAFLHENAEELQIDMSHYSLWGGSAGARMAAWLGSYGTAAFGERDYSEPAAVIMQYTELSDVTGNEPPTYACVGTSDGIASYRSMESYISRIRENGTDAQIEVFDGLRHGFGLGEGTVAEGWIDRAVSFWERNMNH
;
A
#
# COMPACT_ATOMS: atom_id res chain seq x y z
N MET A 1 37.08 23.62 -18.66
CA MET A 1 37.36 22.21 -18.43
C MET A 1 37.81 22.02 -16.98
N LYS A 2 36.89 21.85 -16.08
CA LYS A 2 37.10 21.38 -14.70
C LYS A 2 35.84 20.60 -14.33
N ALA A 3 35.96 19.28 -14.25
CA ALA A 3 34.92 18.39 -13.78
C ALA A 3 34.75 18.65 -12.28
N LEU A 4 33.56 19.02 -11.85
CA LEU A 4 33.14 18.97 -10.45
C LEU A 4 32.54 17.58 -10.20
N LEU A 5 33.27 16.77 -9.47
CA LEU A 5 32.78 15.52 -8.91
C LEU A 5 31.78 15.88 -7.80
N ILE A 6 30.52 15.63 -8.04
CA ILE A 6 29.49 15.62 -6.99
C ILE A 6 29.52 14.22 -6.40
N ASN A 7 30.29 14.06 -5.30
CA ASN A 7 30.23 12.89 -4.43
C ASN A 7 29.11 13.14 -3.40
N GLY A 8 27.92 12.72 -3.71
CA GLY A 8 26.83 12.55 -2.76
C GLY A 8 26.31 11.12 -2.90
N SER A 9 26.93 10.19 -2.20
CA SER A 9 26.53 8.77 -2.21
C SER A 9 25.33 8.56 -1.32
N PRO A 10 24.28 7.85 -1.77
CA PRO A 10 23.12 7.47 -0.96
C PRO A 10 23.45 6.49 0.17
N HIS A 11 24.68 5.99 0.24
CA HIS A 11 25.09 4.94 1.19
C HIS A 11 25.10 5.29 2.68
N LYS A 12 24.77 6.51 3.09
CA LYS A 12 24.73 6.83 4.53
C LYS A 12 23.37 6.56 5.20
N GLU A 13 22.30 6.50 4.44
CA GLU A 13 20.97 6.28 5.02
C GLU A 13 20.65 4.80 5.27
N GLY A 14 21.21 3.87 4.51
CA GLY A 14 20.99 2.43 4.73
C GLY A 14 21.28 1.95 6.14
N ASN A 15 22.25 2.58 6.84
CA ASN A 15 22.56 2.25 8.23
C ASN A 15 21.53 2.78 9.25
N MET A 16 20.79 3.83 8.92
CA MET A 16 19.75 4.39 9.80
C MET A 16 18.48 3.53 9.76
N TYR A 17 18.15 2.93 8.60
CA TYR A 17 17.01 2.02 8.46
C TYR A 17 17.18 0.72 9.26
N ILE A 18 18.39 0.15 9.26
CA ILE A 18 18.70 -1.05 10.05
C ILE A 18 18.49 -0.77 11.54
N VAL A 19 18.83 0.41 12.02
CA VAL A 19 18.64 0.81 13.43
C VAL A 19 17.14 1.00 13.75
N PHE A 20 16.35 1.55 12.80
CA PHE A 20 14.91 1.77 13.02
C PHE A 20 14.13 0.45 13.03
N ILE A 21 14.43 -0.48 12.11
CA ILE A 21 13.85 -1.84 12.09
C ILE A 21 14.28 -2.61 13.35
N ALA A 22 15.53 -2.51 13.77
CA ALA A 22 16.01 -3.16 14.99
C ALA A 22 15.32 -2.66 16.27
N VAL A 23 14.97 -1.38 16.35
CA VAL A 23 14.25 -0.80 17.49
C VAL A 23 12.80 -1.27 17.52
N ILE A 24 12.14 -1.36 16.37
CA ILE A 24 10.75 -1.86 16.27
C ILE A 24 10.70 -3.36 16.61
N LEU A 25 11.63 -4.17 16.10
CA LEU A 25 11.71 -5.60 16.41
C LEU A 25 12.07 -5.86 17.90
N LEU A 26 12.86 -4.99 18.53
CA LEU A 26 13.19 -5.11 19.94
C LEU A 26 11.99 -4.78 20.85
N ALA A 27 11.11 -3.86 20.45
CA ALA A 27 9.88 -3.55 21.19
C ALA A 27 8.88 -4.72 21.17
N LEU A 28 8.82 -5.50 20.10
CA LEU A 28 7.99 -6.71 20.00
C LEU A 28 8.53 -7.88 20.85
N ALA A 29 9.85 -8.00 20.99
CA ALA A 29 10.49 -9.06 21.80
C ALA A 29 10.31 -8.87 23.31
N LEU A 30 9.99 -7.66 23.80
CA LEU A 30 9.81 -7.37 25.22
C LEU A 30 8.35 -7.53 25.71
N SER A 31 7.39 -7.76 24.84
CA SER A 31 5.98 -7.95 25.21
C SER A 31 5.57 -9.42 25.41
N GLY A 32 6.47 -10.36 25.22
CA GLY A 32 6.20 -11.80 25.23
C GLY A 32 6.83 -12.54 26.42
N CYS A 33 6.62 -12.10 27.65
CA CYS A 33 7.05 -12.86 28.84
C CYS A 33 5.99 -12.79 29.94
N GLY A 34 5.15 -13.83 30.04
CA GLY A 34 4.12 -13.95 31.06
C GLY A 34 3.67 -15.39 31.31
N ARG A 35 4.46 -16.09 32.12
CA ARG A 35 4.12 -17.16 33.06
C ARG A 35 3.43 -18.44 32.57
N THR A 36 4.23 -19.51 32.59
CA THR A 36 3.79 -20.88 32.85
C THR A 36 3.57 -21.08 34.35
N GLU A 37 2.45 -21.68 34.73
CA GLU A 37 2.32 -22.44 35.99
C GLU A 37 1.87 -23.87 35.63
N GLU A 38 2.72 -24.82 36.04
CA GLU A 38 2.44 -26.25 36.05
C GLU A 38 1.37 -26.56 37.09
N ASN A 39 0.48 -27.48 36.80
CA ASN A 39 -0.07 -28.34 37.84
C ASN A 39 -0.37 -29.74 37.31
N SER A 40 0.18 -30.72 37.99
CA SER A 40 0.07 -32.16 37.81
C SER A 40 -1.16 -32.76 38.46
N GLY A 41 -1.67 -33.87 37.93
CA GLY A 41 -2.62 -34.76 38.68
C GLY A 41 -3.32 -35.81 37.83
N GLU A 42 -2.72 -36.98 37.85
CA GLU A 42 -3.22 -38.34 37.79
C GLU A 42 -4.71 -38.66 37.47
N GLY A 43 -4.98 -39.42 36.45
CA GLY A 43 -5.25 -40.89 36.52
C GLY A 43 -6.71 -41.32 36.69
N SER A 44 -7.28 -42.01 35.72
CA SER A 44 -7.88 -43.33 35.89
C SER A 44 -8.55 -43.86 34.62
N GLU A 45 -8.43 -45.16 34.45
CA GLU A 45 -8.77 -45.99 33.31
C GLU A 45 -10.29 -46.32 33.16
N ILE A 46 -10.61 -46.75 31.92
CA ILE A 46 -11.54 -47.81 31.47
C ILE A 46 -13.03 -47.48 31.34
N ARG A 47 -13.58 -47.50 30.11
CA ARG A 47 -14.33 -48.62 29.52
C ARG A 47 -14.74 -48.35 28.08
N LYS A 48 -14.54 -49.39 27.25
CA LYS A 48 -15.09 -49.58 25.91
C LYS A 48 -16.59 -49.83 26.01
N ASP A 49 -17.37 -49.23 25.15
CA ASP A 49 -18.51 -49.88 24.51
C ASP A 49 -18.75 -49.25 23.14
N ALA A 50 -18.96 -50.12 22.17
CA ALA A 50 -19.16 -49.81 20.77
C ALA A 50 -20.59 -49.33 20.50
N ALA A 51 -20.71 -48.26 19.71
CA ALA A 51 -21.90 -48.02 18.90
C ALA A 51 -21.42 -47.43 17.56
N GLU A 52 -21.66 -48.19 16.51
CA GLU A 52 -21.59 -47.71 15.14
C GLU A 52 -22.66 -46.61 14.96
N ASP A 53 -22.23 -45.37 14.69
CA ASP A 53 -23.07 -44.38 14.06
C ASP A 53 -22.31 -43.80 12.87
N THR A 54 -22.95 -43.92 11.72
CA THR A 54 -22.55 -43.41 10.43
C THR A 54 -22.35 -41.90 10.52
N VAL A 55 -21.07 -41.49 10.47
CA VAL A 55 -20.72 -40.07 10.23
C VAL A 55 -20.89 -39.79 8.75
N GLU A 56 -22.03 -39.18 8.39
CA GLU A 56 -22.14 -38.47 7.12
C GLU A 56 -21.05 -37.38 7.11
N GLY A 57 -20.15 -37.48 6.11
CA GLY A 57 -19.11 -36.53 5.90
C GLY A 57 -19.70 -35.14 5.61
N ILE A 58 -19.44 -34.21 6.51
CA ILE A 58 -19.54 -32.78 6.21
C ILE A 58 -18.25 -32.45 5.46
N GLU A 59 -18.25 -32.65 4.17
CA GLU A 59 -17.31 -31.97 3.27
C GLU A 59 -17.78 -30.50 3.22
N GLY A 60 -17.17 -29.69 4.06
CA GLY A 60 -17.30 -28.25 3.99
C GLY A 60 -16.48 -27.71 2.83
N ASP A 61 -17.03 -27.80 1.62
CA ASP A 61 -16.54 -27.08 0.47
C ASP A 61 -16.93 -25.60 0.64
N THR A 62 -16.03 -24.81 1.24
CA THR A 62 -16.23 -23.38 1.51
C THR A 62 -15.63 -22.48 0.43
N ALA A 63 -15.19 -23.04 -0.70
CA ALA A 63 -14.73 -22.24 -1.83
C ALA A 63 -15.89 -21.39 -2.37
N VAL A 64 -15.64 -20.07 -2.51
CA VAL A 64 -16.60 -19.14 -3.12
C VAL A 64 -16.90 -19.61 -4.54
N LYS A 65 -18.19 -19.79 -4.86
CA LYS A 65 -18.60 -20.20 -6.20
C LYS A 65 -18.41 -19.05 -7.18
N ASP A 66 -18.07 -19.41 -8.42
CA ASP A 66 -17.92 -18.47 -9.51
C ASP A 66 -19.16 -17.56 -9.62
N GLY A 67 -18.97 -16.22 -9.49
CA GLY A 67 -20.06 -15.23 -9.47
C GLY A 67 -20.67 -14.92 -8.09
N GLU A 68 -20.22 -15.56 -7.01
CA GLU A 68 -20.66 -15.21 -5.65
C GLU A 68 -19.80 -14.07 -5.09
N TYR A 69 -20.45 -13.08 -4.44
CA TYR A 69 -19.77 -11.96 -3.79
C TYR A 69 -19.14 -12.36 -2.46
N TYR A 70 -18.03 -11.71 -2.15
CA TYR A 70 -17.39 -11.86 -0.84
C TYR A 70 -18.19 -11.17 0.25
N THR A 71 -18.10 -11.73 1.45
CA THR A 71 -18.70 -11.18 2.69
C THR A 71 -17.63 -11.08 3.78
N LEU A 72 -18.00 -10.57 4.93
CA LEU A 72 -17.10 -10.50 6.10
C LEU A 72 -16.61 -11.88 6.57
N GLU A 73 -17.39 -12.94 6.32
CA GLU A 73 -17.09 -14.33 6.66
C GLU A 73 -16.30 -15.06 5.55
N THR A 74 -16.07 -14.43 4.41
CA THR A 74 -15.24 -14.99 3.36
C THR A 74 -13.80 -15.07 3.85
N LYS A 75 -13.16 -16.22 3.63
CA LYS A 75 -11.75 -16.40 3.99
C LYS A 75 -10.83 -15.62 3.06
N VAL A 76 -9.76 -15.07 3.60
CA VAL A 76 -8.74 -14.35 2.82
C VAL A 76 -8.12 -15.24 1.74
N VAL A 77 -7.88 -16.52 2.05
CA VAL A 77 -7.34 -17.49 1.08
C VAL A 77 -8.31 -17.79 -0.07
N ASP A 78 -9.63 -17.67 0.14
CA ASP A 78 -10.62 -17.85 -0.91
C ASP A 78 -10.62 -16.67 -1.90
N VAL A 79 -10.35 -15.45 -1.42
CA VAL A 79 -10.14 -14.28 -2.29
C VAL A 79 -8.85 -14.42 -3.09
N ILE A 80 -7.75 -14.82 -2.42
CA ILE A 80 -6.43 -15.04 -3.06
C ILE A 80 -6.53 -16.10 -4.17
N GLY A 81 -7.25 -17.19 -3.91
CA GLY A 81 -7.41 -18.33 -4.81
C GLY A 81 -8.57 -18.21 -5.78
N ASP A 82 -9.30 -17.08 -5.83
CA ASP A 82 -10.43 -16.93 -6.73
C ASP A 82 -9.98 -16.98 -8.21
N PRO A 83 -10.54 -17.88 -9.02
CA PRO A 83 -10.20 -18.01 -10.44
C PRO A 83 -10.33 -16.70 -11.23
N ALA A 84 -11.17 -15.77 -10.81
CA ALA A 84 -11.32 -14.46 -11.43
C ALA A 84 -9.99 -13.67 -11.44
N PHE A 85 -9.16 -13.85 -10.42
CA PHE A 85 -7.88 -13.12 -10.29
C PHE A 85 -6.69 -13.87 -10.89
N GLY A 86 -6.81 -15.16 -11.23
CA GLY A 86 -5.70 -15.94 -11.76
C GLY A 86 -4.46 -15.84 -10.86
N ASP A 87 -3.28 -15.73 -11.46
CA ASP A 87 -2.00 -15.76 -10.71
C ASP A 87 -1.75 -14.49 -9.87
N TYR A 88 -2.39 -13.36 -10.20
CA TYR A 88 -2.20 -12.11 -9.45
C TYR A 88 -3.09 -11.99 -8.20
N GLY A 89 -4.02 -12.92 -7.97
CA GLY A 89 -4.83 -12.95 -6.76
C GLY A 89 -3.98 -12.96 -5.48
N ARG A 90 -2.81 -13.62 -5.52
CA ARG A 90 -1.83 -13.65 -4.42
C ARG A 90 -1.26 -12.27 -4.04
N LEU A 91 -1.36 -11.27 -4.92
CA LEU A 91 -0.86 -9.91 -4.70
C LEU A 91 -1.89 -8.96 -4.08
N ILE A 92 -3.15 -9.40 -3.93
CA ILE A 92 -4.22 -8.61 -3.33
C ILE A 92 -3.98 -8.38 -1.83
N PHE A 93 -3.40 -9.38 -1.15
CA PHE A 93 -2.99 -9.31 0.25
C PHE A 93 -1.48 -9.43 0.38
N PRO A 94 -0.89 -9.14 1.57
CA PRO A 94 0.56 -9.23 1.75
C PRO A 94 1.13 -10.59 1.29
N ALA A 95 2.01 -10.57 0.29
CA ALA A 95 2.62 -11.78 -0.28
C ALA A 95 3.86 -12.27 0.49
N ASP A 96 4.37 -11.47 1.43
CA ASP A 96 5.58 -11.75 2.23
C ASP A 96 5.38 -12.78 3.35
N ARG A 97 4.14 -13.22 3.57
CA ARG A 97 3.77 -14.11 4.67
C ARG A 97 2.69 -15.10 4.29
N ALA A 98 2.71 -16.25 4.97
CA ALA A 98 1.60 -17.18 4.89
C ALA A 98 0.37 -16.57 5.61
N VAL A 99 -0.78 -16.67 4.97
CA VAL A 99 -2.07 -16.30 5.55
C VAL A 99 -2.67 -17.54 6.20
N ASP A 100 -3.23 -17.40 7.41
CA ASP A 100 -3.97 -18.48 8.05
C ASP A 100 -5.17 -18.86 7.17
N GLU A 101 -5.31 -20.16 6.88
CA GLU A 101 -6.39 -20.69 6.02
C GLU A 101 -7.81 -20.46 6.55
N ASN A 102 -7.94 -20.07 7.81
CA ASN A 102 -9.22 -19.78 8.46
C ASN A 102 -9.43 -18.27 8.72
N LEU A 103 -8.48 -17.42 8.35
CA LEU A 103 -8.61 -15.98 8.52
C LEU A 103 -9.74 -15.44 7.64
N GLU A 104 -10.76 -14.87 8.23
CA GLU A 104 -11.87 -14.24 7.54
C GLU A 104 -11.61 -12.76 7.26
N LEU A 105 -12.27 -12.19 6.25
CA LEU A 105 -12.10 -10.78 5.89
C LEU A 105 -12.43 -9.82 7.03
N LYS A 106 -13.36 -10.17 7.94
CA LYS A 106 -13.64 -9.37 9.14
C LYS A 106 -12.44 -9.19 10.07
N ASP A 107 -11.48 -10.13 10.02
CA ASP A 107 -10.30 -10.16 10.87
C ASP A 107 -9.02 -9.75 10.11
N VAL A 108 -9.15 -9.20 8.90
CA VAL A 108 -8.03 -8.85 8.00
C VAL A 108 -6.98 -7.95 8.64
N GLY A 109 -7.35 -7.18 9.65
CA GLY A 109 -6.43 -6.35 10.42
C GLY A 109 -5.29 -7.15 11.09
N GLU A 110 -5.46 -8.45 11.31
CA GLU A 110 -4.42 -9.30 11.91
C GLU A 110 -3.18 -9.45 11.02
N ILE A 111 -3.34 -9.36 9.70
CA ILE A 111 -2.22 -9.43 8.75
C ILE A 111 -1.68 -8.05 8.33
N LEU A 112 -2.31 -6.95 8.78
CA LEU A 112 -1.92 -5.59 8.46
C LEU A 112 -1.18 -4.96 9.65
N THR A 113 0.03 -5.42 9.91
CA THR A 113 0.87 -4.92 11.01
C THR A 113 1.09 -3.41 10.90
N TRP A 114 1.03 -2.71 12.04
CA TRP A 114 1.18 -1.26 12.22
C TRP A 114 -0.02 -0.40 11.81
N TYR A 115 -1.06 -0.97 11.21
CA TYR A 115 -2.24 -0.21 10.80
C TYR A 115 -3.30 -0.17 11.91
N ASN A 116 -3.94 0.98 12.01
CA ASN A 116 -5.07 1.21 12.90
C ASN A 116 -6.27 1.62 12.05
N ASN A 117 -7.46 1.44 12.58
CA ASN A 117 -8.70 1.78 11.86
C ASN A 117 -8.88 0.99 10.55
N VAL A 118 -8.38 -0.26 10.51
CA VAL A 118 -8.69 -1.16 9.39
C VAL A 118 -10.20 -1.36 9.34
N ASN A 119 -10.79 -1.12 8.18
CA ASN A 119 -12.23 -1.26 7.94
C ASN A 119 -12.49 -2.53 7.11
N PRO A 120 -12.97 -3.63 7.72
CA PRO A 120 -13.22 -4.88 7.01
C PRO A 120 -14.31 -4.78 5.94
N GLU A 121 -15.32 -3.94 6.16
CA GLU A 121 -16.40 -3.69 5.20
C GLU A 121 -15.80 -3.06 3.92
N ARG A 122 -14.87 -2.11 4.08
CA ARG A 122 -14.17 -1.51 2.95
C ARG A 122 -13.27 -2.53 2.23
N THR A 123 -12.68 -3.47 2.96
CA THR A 123 -11.93 -4.60 2.36
C THR A 123 -12.83 -5.47 1.49
N VAL A 124 -14.02 -5.83 1.99
CA VAL A 124 -15.02 -6.61 1.23
C VAL A 124 -15.49 -5.85 -0.01
N GLU A 125 -15.80 -4.57 0.13
CA GLU A 125 -16.24 -3.71 -0.98
C GLU A 125 -15.16 -3.62 -2.07
N THR A 126 -13.90 -3.37 -1.69
CA THR A 126 -12.78 -3.28 -2.62
C THR A 126 -12.51 -4.60 -3.34
N ALA A 127 -12.55 -5.73 -2.63
CA ALA A 127 -12.35 -7.05 -3.22
C ALA A 127 -13.48 -7.38 -4.22
N ASN A 128 -14.73 -7.07 -3.88
CA ASN A 128 -15.87 -7.24 -4.77
C ASN A 128 -15.80 -6.30 -5.98
N TYR A 129 -15.38 -5.06 -5.81
CA TYR A 129 -15.15 -4.13 -6.91
C TYR A 129 -14.15 -4.72 -7.92
N LEU A 130 -13.00 -5.19 -7.47
CA LEU A 130 -12.00 -5.81 -8.35
C LEU A 130 -12.57 -7.03 -9.09
N LYS A 131 -13.31 -7.89 -8.38
CA LYS A 131 -13.97 -9.05 -8.97
C LYS A 131 -14.99 -8.65 -10.05
N ASP A 132 -15.82 -7.65 -9.78
CA ASP A 132 -16.79 -7.14 -10.75
C ASP A 132 -16.13 -6.59 -12.01
N GLN A 133 -15.01 -5.87 -11.85
CA GLN A 133 -14.25 -5.39 -13.02
C GLN A 133 -13.77 -6.57 -13.87
N VAL A 134 -13.20 -7.61 -13.26
CA VAL A 134 -12.76 -8.81 -14.00
C VAL A 134 -13.94 -9.53 -14.67
N LEU A 135 -15.03 -9.76 -13.95
CA LEU A 135 -16.20 -10.45 -14.49
C LEU A 135 -16.88 -9.65 -15.62
N SER A 136 -16.75 -8.33 -15.63
CA SER A 136 -17.19 -7.47 -16.73
C SER A 136 -16.22 -7.45 -17.91
N GLY A 137 -15.13 -8.22 -17.86
CA GLY A 137 -14.11 -8.32 -18.91
C GLY A 137 -13.05 -7.23 -18.89
N GLN A 138 -12.95 -6.46 -17.80
CA GLN A 138 -11.89 -5.46 -17.63
C GLN A 138 -10.60 -6.12 -17.13
N ARG A 139 -9.48 -5.71 -17.69
CA ARG A 139 -8.16 -6.04 -17.13
C ARG A 139 -7.89 -5.15 -15.94
N VAL A 140 -7.70 -5.73 -14.75
CA VAL A 140 -7.46 -5.00 -13.49
C VAL A 140 -5.99 -5.02 -13.06
N PHE A 141 -5.17 -5.93 -13.59
CA PHE A 141 -3.77 -6.06 -13.23
C PHE A 141 -2.86 -5.96 -14.45
N TYR A 142 -1.74 -5.26 -14.30
CA TYR A 142 -0.74 -5.03 -15.33
C TYR A 142 0.65 -5.30 -14.78
N ASP A 143 1.36 -6.23 -15.41
CA ASP A 143 2.80 -6.40 -15.21
C ASP A 143 3.54 -5.15 -15.69
N ILE A 144 4.51 -4.70 -14.92
CA ILE A 144 5.37 -3.57 -15.28
C ILE A 144 6.74 -4.01 -15.79
N TYR A 145 7.09 -5.27 -15.60
CA TYR A 145 8.32 -5.88 -16.07
C TYR A 145 8.04 -6.93 -17.16
N THR A 146 8.99 -7.08 -18.09
CA THR A 146 8.95 -8.08 -19.14
C THR A 146 9.29 -9.47 -18.60
N GLU A 147 8.96 -10.52 -19.35
CA GLU A 147 9.32 -11.90 -19.00
C GLU A 147 10.85 -12.11 -18.94
N GLU A 148 11.62 -11.39 -19.76
CA GLU A 148 13.07 -11.39 -19.71
C GLU A 148 13.60 -10.80 -18.41
N GLU A 149 13.04 -9.67 -17.97
CA GLU A 149 13.42 -9.02 -16.71
C GLU A 149 13.06 -9.86 -15.50
N LYS A 150 11.91 -10.56 -15.52
CA LYS A 150 11.49 -11.50 -14.48
C LYS A 150 12.37 -12.75 -14.46
N ALA A 151 12.84 -13.23 -15.62
CA ALA A 151 13.75 -14.36 -15.69
C ALA A 151 15.16 -14.01 -15.14
N GLU A 152 15.58 -12.74 -15.24
CA GLU A 152 16.84 -12.24 -14.64
C GLU A 152 16.71 -11.97 -13.14
N ASP A 153 15.55 -11.52 -12.69
CA ASP A 153 15.23 -11.21 -11.30
C ASP A 153 13.81 -11.70 -10.98
N PRO A 154 13.67 -12.94 -10.46
CA PRO A 154 12.38 -13.55 -10.17
C PRO A 154 11.52 -12.79 -9.15
N ASP A 155 12.12 -11.96 -8.28
CA ASP A 155 11.36 -11.15 -7.33
C ASP A 155 10.46 -10.12 -8.04
N LYS A 156 10.73 -9.81 -9.32
CA LYS A 156 9.89 -8.96 -10.17
C LYS A 156 8.53 -9.59 -10.52
N GLU A 157 8.34 -10.89 -10.31
CA GLU A 157 7.04 -11.54 -10.46
C GLU A 157 6.01 -11.06 -9.39
N ASP A 158 6.52 -10.53 -8.27
CA ASP A 158 5.71 -10.03 -7.16
C ASP A 158 5.44 -8.52 -7.25
N THR A 159 5.47 -7.96 -8.47
CA THR A 159 5.21 -6.54 -8.73
C THR A 159 4.12 -6.34 -9.77
N GLY A 160 3.54 -5.15 -9.80
CA GLY A 160 2.59 -4.76 -10.83
C GLY A 160 1.62 -3.69 -10.37
N LEU A 161 0.73 -3.31 -11.26
CA LEU A 161 -0.24 -2.25 -11.04
C LEU A 161 -1.67 -2.80 -11.06
N PHE A 162 -2.41 -2.57 -9.99
CA PHE A 162 -3.86 -2.74 -10.00
C PHE A 162 -4.52 -1.45 -10.48
N PHE A 163 -5.36 -1.55 -11.49
CA PHE A 163 -6.03 -0.41 -12.12
C PHE A 163 -7.47 -0.27 -11.63
N PHE A 164 -7.76 0.83 -10.97
CA PHE A 164 -9.07 1.32 -10.60
C PHE A 164 -9.47 2.40 -11.61
N ARG A 165 -10.38 2.04 -12.52
CA ARG A 165 -10.73 2.88 -13.68
C ARG A 165 -11.64 4.03 -13.29
N GLY A 166 -11.25 5.24 -13.68
CA GLY A 166 -12.10 6.43 -13.71
C GLY A 166 -12.67 6.68 -15.09
N ASP A 167 -12.85 7.93 -15.43
CA ASP A 167 -13.33 8.36 -16.73
C ASP A 167 -12.22 8.25 -17.79
N GLN A 168 -12.61 7.91 -19.01
CA GLN A 168 -11.66 7.75 -20.12
C GLN A 168 -10.91 9.06 -20.42
N GLY A 169 -9.60 9.00 -20.41
CA GLY A 169 -8.72 10.14 -20.70
C GLY A 169 -8.55 11.11 -19.54
N GLU A 170 -9.09 10.81 -18.35
CA GLU A 170 -8.86 11.63 -17.15
C GLU A 170 -7.47 11.40 -16.55
N LYS A 171 -7.07 12.36 -15.68
CA LYS A 171 -5.78 12.39 -15.00
C LYS A 171 -5.53 11.14 -14.17
N THR A 172 -4.25 10.85 -13.96
CA THR A 172 -3.79 9.61 -13.34
C THR A 172 -3.21 9.86 -11.95
N ALA A 173 -3.61 9.02 -11.01
CA ALA A 173 -3.03 8.92 -9.68
C ALA A 173 -2.32 7.57 -9.50
N ILE A 174 -1.12 7.57 -8.92
CA ILE A 174 -0.39 6.35 -8.57
C ILE A 174 -0.34 6.27 -7.05
N VAL A 175 -0.92 5.21 -6.49
CA VAL A 175 -1.13 5.05 -5.05
C VAL A 175 -0.23 3.96 -4.51
N ASN A 176 0.59 4.30 -3.53
CA ASN A 176 1.62 3.43 -2.95
C ASN A 176 1.28 3.13 -1.50
N ALA A 177 0.98 1.87 -1.19
CA ALA A 177 0.72 1.47 0.18
C ALA A 177 1.99 1.53 1.04
N GLY A 178 1.82 1.67 2.34
CA GLY A 178 2.89 1.46 3.30
C GLY A 178 3.14 -0.02 3.61
N GLY A 179 3.79 -0.26 4.75
CA GLY A 179 4.22 -1.58 5.20
C GLY A 179 5.71 -1.63 5.55
N GLY A 180 6.32 -0.44 5.79
CA GLY A 180 7.71 -0.31 6.27
C GLY A 180 8.76 -0.79 5.28
N PHE A 181 8.46 -0.90 3.99
CA PHE A 181 9.28 -1.55 2.97
C PHE A 181 9.56 -3.04 3.24
N VAL A 182 8.75 -3.68 4.07
CA VAL A 182 8.82 -5.11 4.39
C VAL A 182 7.72 -5.87 3.66
N TYR A 183 6.55 -5.26 3.53
CA TYR A 183 5.40 -5.78 2.80
C TYR A 183 4.58 -4.62 2.22
N VAL A 184 3.59 -4.93 1.39
CA VAL A 184 2.68 -3.95 0.80
C VAL A 184 1.29 -4.10 1.40
N ALA A 185 0.82 -3.10 2.15
CA ALA A 185 -0.49 -3.10 2.81
C ALA A 185 -1.61 -2.65 1.85
N ALA A 186 -1.65 -3.17 0.62
CA ALA A 186 -2.48 -2.65 -0.46
C ALA A 186 -3.96 -2.55 -0.09
N MET A 187 -4.52 -3.60 0.50
CA MET A 187 -5.95 -3.71 0.82
C MET A 187 -6.45 -2.67 1.84
N HIS A 188 -5.55 -2.00 2.56
CA HIS A 188 -5.91 -0.93 3.49
C HIS A 188 -5.39 0.45 3.05
N ASP A 189 -4.20 0.50 2.45
CA ASP A 189 -3.41 1.72 2.33
C ASP A 189 -3.18 2.20 0.87
N SER A 190 -3.70 1.46 -0.13
CA SER A 190 -3.71 1.92 -1.52
C SER A 190 -4.98 1.57 -2.28
N PHE A 191 -5.49 0.35 -2.22
CA PHE A 191 -6.70 -0.04 -2.99
C PHE A 191 -7.93 0.78 -2.63
N PRO A 192 -8.29 0.99 -1.34
CA PRO A 192 -9.43 1.83 -1.00
C PRO A 192 -9.26 3.29 -1.47
N HIS A 193 -8.03 3.82 -1.43
CA HIS A 193 -7.74 5.16 -1.92
C HIS A 193 -7.89 5.25 -3.45
N ALA A 194 -7.37 4.24 -4.16
CA ALA A 194 -7.48 4.16 -5.61
C ALA A 194 -8.95 4.02 -6.05
N MET A 195 -9.75 3.26 -5.29
CA MET A 195 -11.19 3.11 -5.53
C MET A 195 -11.91 4.45 -5.35
N GLU A 196 -11.67 5.16 -4.25
CA GLU A 196 -12.23 6.51 -4.01
C GLU A 196 -11.85 7.52 -5.12
N LEU A 197 -10.61 7.47 -5.59
CA LEU A 197 -10.16 8.32 -6.68
C LEU A 197 -10.85 7.97 -8.00
N SER A 198 -11.07 6.66 -8.26
CA SER A 198 -11.78 6.21 -9.47
C SER A 198 -13.25 6.62 -9.46
N GLU A 199 -13.92 6.58 -8.31
CA GLU A 199 -15.30 7.05 -8.15
C GLU A 199 -15.44 8.56 -8.37
N LYS A 200 -14.34 9.32 -8.20
CA LYS A 200 -14.26 10.75 -8.52
C LYS A 200 -13.92 11.02 -10.00
N GLY A 201 -13.77 9.99 -10.80
CA GLY A 201 -13.48 10.04 -12.22
C GLY A 201 -12.00 9.94 -12.60
N TYR A 202 -11.06 9.96 -11.65
CA TYR A 202 -9.63 9.84 -11.92
C TYR A 202 -9.21 8.41 -12.20
N ASN A 203 -8.25 8.21 -13.10
CA ASN A 203 -7.65 6.89 -13.30
C ASN A 203 -6.63 6.62 -12.20
N ALA A 204 -6.85 5.63 -11.35
CA ALA A 204 -6.00 5.35 -10.22
C ALA A 204 -5.32 3.99 -10.33
N PHE A 205 -4.02 3.95 -10.08
CA PHE A 205 -3.22 2.72 -10.10
C PHE A 205 -2.60 2.49 -8.72
N ALA A 206 -2.84 1.33 -8.16
CA ALA A 206 -2.20 0.90 -6.92
C ALA A 206 -1.01 -0.01 -7.23
N LEU A 207 0.18 0.41 -6.80
CA LEU A 207 1.42 -0.32 -7.04
C LEU A 207 1.63 -1.40 -5.97
N ILE A 208 1.88 -2.61 -6.42
CA ILE A 208 2.52 -3.66 -5.63
C ILE A 208 4.01 -3.63 -5.98
N TYR A 209 4.85 -3.43 -4.98
CA TYR A 209 6.29 -3.23 -5.11
C TYR A 209 7.08 -4.26 -4.30
N ARG A 210 8.31 -4.53 -4.72
CA ARG A 210 9.22 -5.44 -4.01
C ARG A 210 9.66 -4.85 -2.66
N PRO A 211 9.88 -5.67 -1.62
CA PRO A 211 10.46 -5.21 -0.36
C PRO A 211 11.82 -4.54 -0.55
N GLY A 212 12.12 -3.56 0.33
CA GLY A 212 13.33 -2.75 0.26
C GLY A 212 13.06 -1.34 -0.28
N ALA A 213 13.68 -0.32 0.34
CA ALA A 213 13.40 1.07 0.00
C ALA A 213 13.89 1.45 -1.40
N ASP A 214 15.11 1.03 -1.76
CA ASP A 214 15.68 1.32 -3.08
C ASP A 214 14.91 0.57 -4.17
N THR A 215 14.65 -0.73 -3.96
CA THR A 215 13.88 -1.59 -4.88
C THR A 215 12.46 -1.09 -5.10
N ALA A 216 11.79 -0.67 -4.03
CA ALA A 216 10.45 -0.10 -4.12
C ALA A 216 10.42 1.21 -4.93
N CYS A 217 11.46 2.04 -4.83
CA CYS A 217 11.59 3.25 -5.65
C CYS A 217 11.89 2.92 -7.12
N GLU A 218 12.69 1.88 -7.39
CA GLU A 218 12.90 1.37 -8.75
C GLU A 218 11.58 0.89 -9.37
N ASP A 219 10.77 0.14 -8.61
CA ASP A 219 9.46 -0.35 -9.06
C ASP A 219 8.48 0.81 -9.31
N LEU A 220 8.47 1.85 -8.47
CA LEU A 220 7.65 3.03 -8.71
C LEU A 220 8.12 3.82 -9.93
N ALA A 221 9.44 3.95 -10.15
CA ALA A 221 9.99 4.58 -11.35
C ALA A 221 9.58 3.80 -12.62
N ARG A 222 9.67 2.46 -12.58
CA ARG A 222 9.23 1.58 -13.68
C ARG A 222 7.71 1.70 -13.91
N ALA A 223 6.91 1.78 -12.85
CA ALA A 223 5.47 1.97 -12.95
C ALA A 223 5.11 3.30 -13.65
N ILE A 224 5.79 4.40 -13.27
CA ILE A 224 5.62 5.71 -13.91
C ILE A 224 5.98 5.60 -15.41
N ALA A 225 7.12 4.97 -15.73
CA ALA A 225 7.56 4.77 -17.10
C ALA A 225 6.52 3.95 -17.90
N PHE A 226 6.06 2.82 -17.34
CA PHE A 226 5.04 1.96 -17.94
C PHE A 226 3.75 2.73 -18.27
N LEU A 227 3.27 3.55 -17.34
CA LEU A 227 2.04 4.32 -17.54
C LEU A 227 2.21 5.40 -18.61
N HIS A 228 3.36 6.09 -18.68
CA HIS A 228 3.66 7.03 -19.76
C HIS A 228 3.76 6.34 -21.13
N GLU A 229 4.37 5.16 -21.18
CA GLU A 229 4.57 4.40 -22.41
C GLU A 229 3.27 3.80 -22.96
N ASN A 230 2.30 3.52 -22.09
CA ASN A 230 1.04 2.84 -22.44
C ASN A 230 -0.20 3.74 -22.25
N ALA A 231 -0.02 5.05 -22.07
CA ALA A 231 -1.11 5.97 -21.74
C ALA A 231 -2.25 5.95 -22.76
N GLU A 232 -1.95 5.88 -24.05
CA GLU A 232 -2.94 5.80 -25.14
C GLU A 232 -3.73 4.48 -25.09
N GLU A 233 -3.06 3.35 -24.91
CA GLU A 233 -3.69 2.02 -24.81
C GLU A 233 -4.56 1.92 -23.56
N LEU A 234 -4.10 2.44 -22.43
CA LEU A 234 -4.81 2.45 -21.15
C LEU A 234 -5.92 3.49 -21.12
N GLN A 235 -5.94 4.42 -22.08
CA GLN A 235 -6.89 5.54 -22.17
C GLN A 235 -6.85 6.44 -20.94
N ILE A 236 -5.62 6.82 -20.52
CA ILE A 236 -5.34 7.65 -19.36
C ILE A 236 -4.55 8.90 -19.76
N ASP A 237 -4.58 9.92 -18.92
CA ASP A 237 -3.77 11.12 -19.08
C ASP A 237 -2.69 11.21 -17.98
N MET A 238 -1.41 11.05 -18.38
CA MET A 238 -0.25 11.19 -17.51
C MET A 238 0.25 12.63 -17.38
N SER A 239 -0.33 13.58 -18.11
CA SER A 239 -0.03 14.98 -17.87
C SER A 239 -0.59 15.42 -16.51
N HIS A 240 0.24 16.04 -15.67
CA HIS A 240 -0.16 16.47 -14.33
C HIS A 240 -0.62 15.29 -13.41
N TYR A 241 -0.06 14.10 -13.60
CA TYR A 241 -0.32 12.97 -12.71
C TYR A 241 0.08 13.27 -11.25
N SER A 242 -0.37 12.46 -10.32
CA SER A 242 -0.03 12.60 -8.90
C SER A 242 0.50 11.31 -8.30
N LEU A 243 1.38 11.44 -7.30
CA LEU A 243 1.88 10.34 -6.50
C LEU A 243 1.27 10.40 -5.10
N TRP A 244 0.65 9.31 -4.70
CA TRP A 244 0.00 9.16 -3.41
C TRP A 244 0.68 8.06 -2.60
N GLY A 245 0.66 8.19 -1.28
CA GLY A 245 1.10 7.06 -0.46
C GLY A 245 0.90 7.25 1.04
N GLY A 246 0.87 6.12 1.74
CA GLY A 246 0.87 6.06 3.19
C GLY A 246 2.19 5.51 3.74
N SER A 247 2.68 6.03 4.86
CA SER A 247 3.87 5.50 5.56
C SER A 247 5.09 5.35 4.64
N ALA A 248 5.57 4.14 4.41
CA ALA A 248 6.65 3.86 3.46
C ALA A 248 6.31 4.28 2.02
N GLY A 249 5.05 4.06 1.59
CA GLY A 249 4.58 4.47 0.27
C GLY A 249 4.58 5.99 0.07
N ALA A 250 4.28 6.76 1.13
CA ALA A 250 4.40 8.22 1.10
C ALA A 250 5.85 8.67 0.95
N ARG A 251 6.79 7.93 1.55
CA ARG A 251 8.22 8.21 1.40
C ARG A 251 8.70 7.94 -0.02
N MET A 252 8.26 6.83 -0.63
CA MET A 252 8.52 6.55 -2.05
C MET A 252 8.00 7.67 -2.94
N ALA A 253 6.73 8.07 -2.75
CA ALA A 253 6.11 9.14 -3.52
C ALA A 253 6.89 10.45 -3.42
N ALA A 254 7.34 10.83 -2.21
CA ALA A 254 8.15 12.02 -1.99
C ALA A 254 9.53 11.94 -2.66
N TRP A 255 10.20 10.79 -2.57
CA TRP A 255 11.51 10.60 -3.20
C TRP A 255 11.41 10.62 -4.72
N LEU A 256 10.44 9.93 -5.33
CA LEU A 256 10.24 9.98 -6.77
C LEU A 256 9.88 11.40 -7.24
N GLY A 257 9.05 12.11 -6.50
CA GLY A 257 8.71 13.51 -6.78
C GLY A 257 9.92 14.45 -6.73
N SER A 258 10.83 14.24 -5.77
CA SER A 258 11.98 15.14 -5.54
C SER A 258 13.21 14.82 -6.39
N TYR A 259 13.45 13.53 -6.68
CA TYR A 259 14.66 13.07 -7.39
C TYR A 259 14.39 12.69 -8.85
N GLY A 260 13.11 12.49 -9.24
CA GLY A 260 12.71 12.06 -10.57
C GLY A 260 12.99 10.58 -10.84
N THR A 261 12.39 10.06 -11.90
CA THR A 261 12.51 8.64 -12.30
C THR A 261 13.92 8.24 -12.72
N ALA A 262 14.71 9.19 -13.27
CA ALA A 262 16.08 8.93 -13.69
C ALA A 262 17.03 8.58 -12.53
N ALA A 263 16.73 9.01 -11.32
CA ALA A 263 17.51 8.64 -10.14
C ALA A 263 17.32 7.15 -9.74
N PHE A 264 16.27 6.50 -10.25
CA PHE A 264 15.90 5.13 -9.94
C PHE A 264 15.88 4.20 -11.16
N GLY A 265 16.75 4.51 -12.14
CA GLY A 265 17.06 3.60 -13.24
C GLY A 265 16.21 3.74 -14.50
N GLU A 266 15.20 4.62 -14.52
CA GLU A 266 14.36 4.87 -15.69
C GLU A 266 14.81 6.11 -16.48
N ARG A 267 14.15 6.37 -17.61
CA ARG A 267 14.31 7.65 -18.32
C ARG A 267 13.74 8.77 -17.47
N ASP A 268 14.13 9.99 -17.78
CA ASP A 268 13.58 11.19 -17.16
C ASP A 268 12.16 11.45 -17.71
N TYR A 269 11.16 11.18 -16.89
CA TYR A 269 9.74 11.49 -17.17
C TYR A 269 9.35 12.78 -16.46
N SER A 270 8.21 13.36 -16.87
CA SER A 270 7.68 14.58 -16.23
C SER A 270 7.46 14.38 -14.73
N GLU A 271 7.70 15.44 -13.97
CA GLU A 271 7.41 15.47 -12.55
C GLU A 271 5.88 15.38 -12.28
N PRO A 272 5.45 14.82 -11.13
CA PRO A 272 4.05 14.82 -10.75
C PRO A 272 3.58 16.25 -10.43
N ALA A 273 2.30 16.56 -10.73
CA ALA A 273 1.69 17.82 -10.35
C ALA A 273 1.50 17.95 -8.83
N ALA A 274 1.41 16.84 -8.13
CA ALA A 274 1.34 16.80 -6.67
C ALA A 274 1.85 15.50 -6.09
N VAL A 275 2.39 15.58 -4.87
CA VAL A 275 2.68 14.44 -3.99
C VAL A 275 1.76 14.52 -2.77
N ILE A 276 1.06 13.42 -2.48
CA ILE A 276 0.10 13.30 -1.38
C ILE A 276 0.64 12.26 -0.38
N MET A 277 0.91 12.72 0.83
CA MET A 277 1.64 11.95 1.84
C MET A 277 0.79 11.73 3.09
N GLN A 278 0.62 10.48 3.51
CA GLN A 278 0.01 10.17 4.80
C GLN A 278 1.06 9.62 5.77
N TYR A 279 0.96 10.04 7.02
CA TYR A 279 1.66 9.50 8.21
C TYR A 279 3.07 8.97 7.93
N THR A 280 3.94 9.80 7.34
CA THR A 280 5.35 9.45 7.15
C THR A 280 6.26 10.51 7.78
N GLU A 281 7.52 10.18 7.94
CA GLU A 281 8.52 11.10 8.49
C GLU A 281 9.67 11.28 7.50
N LEU A 282 9.89 12.53 7.05
CA LEU A 282 11.02 12.94 6.22
C LEU A 282 11.70 14.15 6.85
N SER A 283 13.03 14.21 6.75
CA SER A 283 13.82 15.32 7.27
C SER A 283 14.47 16.15 6.18
N ASP A 284 14.79 15.56 5.04
CA ASP A 284 15.59 16.22 4.02
C ASP A 284 14.70 16.80 2.93
N VAL A 285 14.93 18.08 2.64
CA VAL A 285 14.30 18.85 1.56
C VAL A 285 15.38 19.16 0.54
N THR A 286 15.14 18.77 -0.70
CA THR A 286 16.09 18.91 -1.82
C THR A 286 16.01 20.27 -2.49
N GLY A 287 14.85 20.90 -2.39
CA GLY A 287 14.47 22.13 -3.12
C GLY A 287 13.82 21.87 -4.48
N ASN A 288 13.62 20.59 -4.82
CA ASN A 288 12.93 20.16 -6.04
C ASN A 288 11.61 19.42 -5.73
N GLU A 289 11.12 19.54 -4.49
CA GLU A 289 9.84 18.92 -4.13
C GLU A 289 8.71 19.51 -4.97
N PRO A 290 7.86 18.68 -5.59
CA PRO A 290 6.65 19.15 -6.23
C PRO A 290 5.64 19.65 -5.19
N PRO A 291 4.54 20.30 -5.61
CA PRO A 291 3.44 20.63 -4.71
C PRO A 291 3.07 19.44 -3.83
N THR A 292 3.06 19.63 -2.50
CA THR A 292 2.96 18.52 -1.53
C THR A 292 1.83 18.76 -0.53
N TYR A 293 0.89 17.81 -0.47
CA TYR A 293 -0.10 17.71 0.60
C TYR A 293 0.28 16.59 1.57
N ALA A 294 0.16 16.86 2.85
CA ALA A 294 0.45 15.88 3.89
C ALA A 294 -0.68 15.78 4.92
N CYS A 295 -0.84 14.60 5.53
CA CYS A 295 -1.71 14.44 6.68
C CYS A 295 -1.15 13.41 7.68
N VAL A 296 -1.36 13.65 8.99
CA VAL A 296 -0.82 12.83 10.06
C VAL A 296 -1.63 13.02 11.36
N GLY A 297 -1.61 12.01 12.25
CA GLY A 297 -2.25 12.09 13.55
C GLY A 297 -1.31 12.56 14.66
N THR A 298 -1.83 13.27 15.68
CA THR A 298 -1.03 13.71 16.85
C THR A 298 -0.60 12.55 17.75
N SER A 299 -1.32 11.41 17.71
CA SER A 299 -1.02 10.19 18.49
C SER A 299 -0.32 9.12 17.65
N ASP A 300 0.23 9.50 16.48
CA ASP A 300 1.06 8.62 15.66
C ASP A 300 2.36 8.28 16.43
N GLY A 301 2.56 6.99 16.72
CA GLY A 301 3.72 6.49 17.45
C GLY A 301 4.89 6.09 16.54
N ILE A 302 4.73 6.20 15.21
CA ILE A 302 5.72 5.81 14.21
C ILE A 302 6.25 7.04 13.47
N ALA A 303 5.35 7.91 12.99
CA ALA A 303 5.68 9.12 12.27
C ALA A 303 5.38 10.36 13.11
N SER A 304 6.39 11.16 13.38
CA SER A 304 6.22 12.40 14.16
C SER A 304 5.49 13.46 13.34
N TYR A 305 4.31 13.88 13.79
CA TYR A 305 3.61 14.99 13.14
C TYR A 305 4.43 16.28 13.12
N ARG A 306 5.28 16.52 14.14
CA ARG A 306 6.16 17.70 14.17
C ARG A 306 7.25 17.65 13.11
N SER A 307 7.77 16.46 12.82
CA SER A 307 8.73 16.27 11.72
C SER A 307 8.06 16.54 10.38
N MET A 308 6.82 16.07 10.19
CA MET A 308 6.05 16.36 8.98
C MET A 308 5.73 17.87 8.85
N GLU A 309 5.33 18.55 9.93
CA GLU A 309 5.11 20.01 9.93
C GLU A 309 6.39 20.75 9.53
N SER A 310 7.54 20.33 10.07
CA SER A 310 8.85 20.91 9.74
C SER A 310 9.21 20.67 8.26
N TYR A 311 9.00 19.48 7.75
CA TYR A 311 9.24 19.13 6.35
C TYR A 311 8.40 20.01 5.41
N ILE A 312 7.09 20.09 5.65
CA ILE A 312 6.16 20.92 4.86
C ILE A 312 6.48 22.42 4.96
N SER A 313 6.92 22.89 6.15
CA SER A 313 7.35 24.30 6.30
C SER A 313 8.56 24.61 5.42
N ARG A 314 9.53 23.71 5.36
CA ARG A 314 10.73 23.88 4.53
C ARG A 314 10.43 23.84 3.03
N ILE A 315 9.48 23.02 2.57
CA ILE A 315 9.00 23.03 1.18
C ILE A 315 8.41 24.42 0.85
N ARG A 316 7.56 24.97 1.73
CA ARG A 316 7.00 26.32 1.56
C ARG A 316 8.08 27.40 1.53
N GLU A 317 9.11 27.30 2.37
CA GLU A 317 10.23 28.22 2.41
C GLU A 317 11.03 28.25 1.09
N ASN A 318 11.04 27.10 0.36
CA ASN A 318 11.61 27.01 -0.98
C ASN A 318 10.70 27.57 -2.09
N GLY A 319 9.47 27.98 -1.74
CA GLY A 319 8.52 28.61 -2.67
C GLY A 319 7.53 27.65 -3.33
N THR A 320 7.55 26.38 -2.97
CA THR A 320 6.62 25.37 -3.50
C THR A 320 5.33 25.33 -2.67
N ASP A 321 4.16 25.17 -3.33
CA ASP A 321 2.87 25.01 -2.61
C ASP A 321 2.89 23.72 -1.79
N ALA A 322 2.60 23.84 -0.51
CA ALA A 322 2.56 22.68 0.37
C ALA A 322 1.53 22.88 1.49
N GLN A 323 0.84 21.82 1.85
CA GLN A 323 -0.22 21.83 2.86
C GLN A 323 -0.05 20.64 3.81
N ILE A 324 -0.37 20.84 5.10
CA ILE A 324 -0.45 19.74 6.06
C ILE A 324 -1.72 19.85 6.89
N GLU A 325 -2.36 18.70 7.14
CA GLU A 325 -3.42 18.53 8.12
C GLU A 325 -2.95 17.63 9.25
N VAL A 326 -3.16 18.10 10.48
CA VAL A 326 -2.79 17.34 11.69
C VAL A 326 -4.07 16.98 12.44
N PHE A 327 -4.33 15.68 12.59
CA PHE A 327 -5.55 15.14 13.18
C PHE A 327 -5.35 14.79 14.65
N ASP A 328 -6.09 15.44 15.53
CA ASP A 328 -5.92 15.23 16.96
C ASP A 328 -6.32 13.82 17.41
N GLY A 329 -5.47 13.20 18.22
CA GLY A 329 -5.69 11.85 18.79
C GLY A 329 -5.54 10.69 17.81
N LEU A 330 -5.38 10.94 16.50
CA LEU A 330 -5.31 9.87 15.51
C LEU A 330 -3.96 9.17 15.54
N ARG A 331 -3.98 7.85 15.37
CA ARG A 331 -2.80 6.97 15.36
C ARG A 331 -2.32 6.74 13.93
N HIS A 332 -1.16 6.05 13.81
CA HIS A 332 -0.58 5.63 12.54
C HIS A 332 -1.52 4.71 11.74
N GLY A 333 -1.49 4.83 10.39
CA GLY A 333 -2.17 3.90 9.50
C GLY A 333 -3.69 4.00 9.55
N PHE A 334 -4.23 5.21 9.52
CA PHE A 334 -5.68 5.43 9.55
C PHE A 334 -6.38 5.26 8.19
N GLY A 335 -5.64 4.99 7.10
CA GLY A 335 -6.20 4.78 5.76
C GLY A 335 -7.09 5.94 5.31
N LEU A 336 -8.32 5.67 4.87
CA LEU A 336 -9.29 6.71 4.50
C LEU A 336 -9.79 7.53 5.70
N GLY A 337 -9.54 7.08 6.94
CA GLY A 337 -9.95 7.79 8.14
C GLY A 337 -11.45 7.80 8.40
N GLU A 338 -12.20 6.88 7.79
CA GLU A 338 -13.65 6.75 7.93
C GLU A 338 -14.07 6.65 9.39
N GLY A 339 -15.11 7.41 9.78
CA GLY A 339 -15.59 7.47 11.15
C GLY A 339 -14.63 8.13 12.16
N THR A 340 -13.56 8.78 11.68
CA THR A 340 -12.57 9.49 12.51
C THR A 340 -12.55 10.99 12.22
N VAL A 341 -11.68 11.73 12.93
CA VAL A 341 -11.45 13.16 12.68
C VAL A 341 -10.76 13.42 11.33
N ALA A 342 -10.25 12.40 10.66
CA ALA A 342 -9.63 12.51 9.35
C ALA A 342 -10.62 12.32 8.19
N GLU A 343 -11.86 11.91 8.45
CA GLU A 343 -12.86 11.66 7.41
C GLU A 343 -12.91 12.80 6.38
N GLY A 344 -12.94 12.44 5.09
CA GLY A 344 -12.93 13.38 3.98
C GLY A 344 -11.58 14.06 3.70
N TRP A 345 -10.47 13.60 4.29
CA TRP A 345 -9.15 14.14 3.97
C TRP A 345 -8.80 13.95 2.49
N ILE A 346 -9.24 12.84 1.87
CA ILE A 346 -8.97 12.54 0.47
C ILE A 346 -9.57 13.59 -0.48
N ASP A 347 -10.77 14.12 -0.19
CA ASP A 347 -11.40 15.18 -0.98
C ASP A 347 -10.57 16.47 -0.94
N ARG A 348 -10.00 16.79 0.22
CA ARG A 348 -9.13 17.97 0.39
C ARG A 348 -7.80 17.78 -0.34
N ALA A 349 -7.25 16.56 -0.35
CA ALA A 349 -6.06 16.21 -1.10
C ALA A 349 -6.31 16.25 -2.63
N VAL A 350 -7.46 15.77 -3.10
CA VAL A 350 -7.88 15.91 -4.51
C VAL A 350 -7.98 17.38 -4.88
N SER A 351 -8.64 18.19 -4.09
CA SER A 351 -8.75 19.64 -4.33
C SER A 351 -7.38 20.35 -4.33
N PHE A 352 -6.41 19.84 -3.54
CA PHE A 352 -5.04 20.32 -3.59
C PHE A 352 -4.38 19.97 -4.91
N TRP A 353 -4.49 18.71 -5.37
CA TRP A 353 -3.95 18.24 -6.64
C TRP A 353 -4.55 19.03 -7.83
N GLU A 354 -5.88 19.13 -7.92
CA GLU A 354 -6.59 19.88 -8.97
C GLU A 354 -6.10 21.34 -9.10
N ARG A 355 -5.88 21.99 -7.96
CA ARG A 355 -5.37 23.36 -7.94
C ARG A 355 -3.97 23.47 -8.53
N ASN A 356 -3.15 22.44 -8.37
CA ASN A 356 -1.78 22.41 -8.85
C ASN A 356 -1.63 21.85 -10.28
N MET A 357 -2.69 21.31 -10.90
CA MET A 357 -2.70 20.94 -12.32
C MET A 357 -2.67 22.16 -13.27
N ASN A 358 -2.99 23.34 -12.77
CA ASN A 358 -3.16 24.55 -13.59
C ASN A 358 -1.91 25.47 -13.56
N HIS A 359 -0.83 24.98 -12.98
CA HIS A 359 0.45 25.69 -12.89
C HIS A 359 1.50 24.92 -13.66
#